data_1a8f58fed3698b8600b36a761f3335ce
#
_entry.id   1a8f58fed3698b8600b36a761f3335ce
#
_cell.length_a   1.000
_cell.length_b   1.000
_cell.length_c   1.000
_cell.angle_alpha   90.00
_cell.angle_beta   90.00
_cell.angle_gamma   90.00
#
_symmetry.space_group_name_H-M   'P 1'
#
loop_
_entity.id
_entity.type
_entity.pdbx_description
1 polymer ?
#
loop_
_entity_poly.entity_id
_entity_poly.type
_entity_poly.pdbx_seq_one_letter_code
_entity_poly.pdbx_strand_id
1 'polypeptide(L)'
;MTEHSRREFLKAGIAAGALATAGTLPLAAERRTATDWVTLGKSDVKVTRLAFGCGSMSGQVQASLGQQEFTRLVRYAYDHGIRFYETSESYGETPRMLGIALKGLPRESYRIMNKVSTYHQVDAHAKLEELRRTVDTDYFDVMLLHWQHTPTWPQDTARWQDAILEAEQKKTIMSHGASVHGLPALRQVPANKWLDVAMIRVNHNGTRMDAEIPDGPDLGNVPEVVKHVQQVRKEGMGVISMKLIGEGVFNREDRQKAMRFAFQNAKVDCVTVGYKNTAEVDEAIENLNLALA
;
A
#
# COMPACT_ATOMS: atom_id res chain seq x y z
N MET A 1 56.47 -37.60 41.61
CA MET A 1 55.27 -37.29 40.91
C MET A 1 55.05 -35.80 41.15
N THR A 2 55.41 -34.98 40.20
CA THR A 2 55.37 -33.49 40.28
C THR A 2 54.04 -32.98 39.68
N GLU A 3 53.27 -32.33 40.49
CA GLU A 3 52.01 -31.67 40.07
C GLU A 3 52.33 -30.49 39.11
N HIS A 4 51.91 -30.59 37.84
CA HIS A 4 51.93 -29.46 36.93
C HIS A 4 50.69 -28.61 37.23
N SER A 5 50.94 -27.37 37.63
CA SER A 5 49.93 -26.36 37.97
C SER A 5 49.16 -25.95 36.72
N ARG A 6 47.84 -25.75 36.87
CA ARG A 6 46.91 -25.20 35.86
C ARG A 6 47.38 -23.87 35.21
N ARG A 7 48.36 -23.21 35.83
CA ARG A 7 48.95 -21.95 35.36
C ARG A 7 49.94 -22.13 34.22
N GLU A 8 50.61 -23.29 34.10
CA GLU A 8 51.54 -23.59 33.00
C GLU A 8 50.83 -24.03 31.74
N PHE A 9 49.65 -24.66 31.85
CA PHE A 9 48.81 -25.01 30.70
C PHE A 9 48.28 -23.79 30.00
N LEU A 10 48.01 -22.67 30.69
CA LEU A 10 47.55 -21.43 30.11
C LEU A 10 48.66 -20.58 29.47
N LYS A 11 49.93 -20.85 29.74
CA LYS A 11 51.05 -20.13 29.08
C LYS A 11 51.54 -20.76 27.80
N ALA A 12 51.23 -22.02 27.54
CA ALA A 12 51.58 -22.72 26.29
C ALA A 12 50.55 -22.52 25.17
N GLY A 13 49.38 -21.90 25.45
CA GLY A 13 48.30 -21.67 24.50
C GLY A 13 48.32 -20.32 23.75
N ILE A 14 49.32 -19.46 23.97
CA ILE A 14 49.35 -18.08 23.41
C ILE A 14 50.36 -17.88 22.27
N ALA A 15 50.89 -18.94 21.70
CA ALA A 15 51.91 -18.82 20.62
C ALA A 15 51.51 -19.46 19.28
N ALA A 16 50.22 -19.64 18.99
CA ALA A 16 49.72 -20.02 17.65
C ALA A 16 48.45 -19.24 17.29
N GLY A 17 48.51 -17.92 17.51
CA GLY A 17 47.50 -16.99 16.97
C GLY A 17 47.76 -16.75 15.49
N ALA A 18 47.38 -17.71 14.64
CA ALA A 18 47.18 -17.39 13.23
C ALA A 18 46.12 -16.30 13.18
N LEU A 19 46.45 -15.16 12.55
CA LEU A 19 45.48 -14.13 12.14
C LEU A 19 44.49 -14.79 11.17
N ALA A 20 43.43 -15.39 11.73
CA ALA A 20 42.20 -15.57 10.99
C ALA A 20 41.59 -14.17 10.88
N THR A 21 41.86 -13.48 9.79
CA THR A 21 40.99 -12.41 9.31
C THR A 21 39.66 -13.09 9.09
N ALA A 22 38.81 -13.04 10.13
CA ALA A 22 37.38 -13.32 9.97
C ALA A 22 36.86 -12.26 9.02
N GLY A 23 36.98 -12.53 7.73
CA GLY A 23 36.20 -11.84 6.73
C GLY A 23 34.76 -12.04 7.14
N THR A 24 34.12 -10.98 7.63
CA THR A 24 32.67 -10.95 7.80
C THR A 24 32.12 -11.21 6.40
N LEU A 25 31.69 -12.45 6.16
CA LEU A 25 30.88 -12.74 4.97
C LEU A 25 29.77 -11.68 5.01
N PRO A 26 29.59 -10.91 3.92
CA PRO A 26 28.47 -9.98 3.88
C PRO A 26 27.22 -10.83 4.16
N LEU A 27 26.48 -10.51 5.24
CA LEU A 27 25.16 -11.07 5.42
C LEU A 27 24.44 -10.86 4.10
N ALA A 28 24.06 -11.93 3.43
CA ALA A 28 23.26 -11.83 2.21
C ALA A 28 22.06 -10.94 2.57
N ALA A 29 21.92 -9.80 1.88
CA ALA A 29 20.83 -8.88 2.12
C ALA A 29 19.54 -9.69 2.03
N GLU A 30 18.72 -9.64 3.08
CA GLU A 30 17.46 -10.40 3.12
C GLU A 30 16.64 -10.07 1.90
N ARG A 31 16.28 -11.08 1.12
CA ARG A 31 15.59 -10.90 -0.16
C ARG A 31 14.22 -10.31 0.09
N ARG A 32 13.98 -9.11 -0.40
CA ARG A 32 12.68 -8.45 -0.29
C ARG A 32 11.62 -9.18 -1.12
N THR A 33 10.41 -9.29 -0.58
CA THR A 33 9.29 -9.99 -1.21
C THR A 33 8.03 -9.12 -1.32
N ALA A 34 7.10 -9.57 -2.16
CA ALA A 34 5.80 -8.91 -2.37
C ALA A 34 4.97 -8.83 -1.08
N THR A 35 5.17 -9.76 -0.17
CA THR A 35 4.39 -9.90 1.06
C THR A 35 5.11 -9.40 2.31
N ASP A 36 6.31 -8.80 2.16
CA ASP A 36 6.98 -8.13 3.26
C ASP A 36 6.15 -6.97 3.79
N TRP A 37 6.16 -6.82 5.11
CA TRP A 37 5.60 -5.67 5.77
C TRP A 37 6.50 -4.45 5.63
N VAL A 38 5.93 -3.33 5.21
CA VAL A 38 6.61 -2.04 5.09
C VAL A 38 5.82 -0.97 5.81
N THR A 39 6.52 -0.03 6.44
CA THR A 39 5.88 1.12 7.07
C THR A 39 5.49 2.13 5.99
N LEU A 40 4.27 2.65 6.04
CA LEU A 40 3.80 3.72 5.15
C LEU A 40 4.37 5.07 5.63
N GLY A 41 5.47 5.49 5.02
CA GLY A 41 6.14 6.73 5.34
C GLY A 41 6.49 6.84 6.83
N LYS A 42 6.12 7.98 7.44
CA LYS A 42 6.29 8.28 8.87
C LYS A 42 5.12 7.83 9.75
N SER A 43 4.07 7.25 9.16
CA SER A 43 2.96 6.68 9.94
C SER A 43 3.40 5.41 10.68
N ASP A 44 2.71 5.05 11.74
CA ASP A 44 3.00 3.81 12.47
C ASP A 44 2.36 2.57 11.79
N VAL A 45 1.67 2.77 10.66
CA VAL A 45 0.96 1.71 9.95
C VAL A 45 1.91 0.93 9.05
N LYS A 46 1.96 -0.37 9.27
CA LYS A 46 2.66 -1.32 8.39
C LYS A 46 1.66 -2.05 7.52
N VAL A 47 1.99 -2.20 6.23
CA VAL A 47 1.20 -2.91 5.22
C VAL A 47 2.08 -3.86 4.42
N THR A 48 1.50 -4.85 3.74
CA THR A 48 2.26 -5.63 2.76
C THR A 48 2.52 -4.81 1.49
N ARG A 49 3.67 -5.01 0.82
CA ARG A 49 4.04 -4.29 -0.42
C ARG A 49 3.01 -4.48 -1.52
N LEU A 50 2.39 -5.64 -1.57
CA LEU A 50 1.27 -5.94 -2.47
C LEU A 50 -0.04 -5.92 -1.69
N ALA A 51 -1.00 -5.15 -2.19
CA ALA A 51 -2.35 -5.06 -1.64
C ALA A 51 -3.38 -5.68 -2.59
N PHE A 52 -4.45 -6.20 -2.00
CA PHE A 52 -5.66 -6.64 -2.71
C PHE A 52 -6.59 -5.43 -2.92
N GLY A 53 -6.75 -5.00 -4.18
CA GLY A 53 -7.61 -3.88 -4.56
C GLY A 53 -9.01 -4.36 -4.93
N CYS A 54 -10.03 -3.68 -4.39
CA CYS A 54 -11.44 -3.92 -4.74
C CYS A 54 -11.99 -2.92 -5.76
N GLY A 55 -11.15 -2.02 -6.32
CA GLY A 55 -11.58 -0.85 -7.06
C GLY A 55 -11.56 -0.97 -8.59
N SER A 56 -11.29 -2.14 -9.16
CA SER A 56 -11.25 -2.29 -10.62
C SER A 56 -12.58 -1.93 -11.25
N MET A 57 -12.59 -0.96 -12.19
CA MET A 57 -13.80 -0.39 -12.78
C MET A 57 -14.82 0.04 -11.70
N SER A 58 -14.38 0.81 -10.70
CA SER A 58 -15.19 1.23 -9.55
C SER A 58 -15.83 0.07 -8.78
N GLY A 59 -15.11 -1.06 -8.65
CA GLY A 59 -15.56 -2.25 -7.93
C GLY A 59 -16.39 -3.24 -8.73
N GLN A 60 -16.79 -2.91 -9.95
CA GLN A 60 -17.65 -3.78 -10.77
C GLN A 60 -17.02 -5.14 -11.08
N VAL A 61 -15.69 -5.17 -11.30
CA VAL A 61 -14.99 -6.42 -11.60
C VAL A 61 -15.07 -7.38 -10.41
N GLN A 62 -14.79 -6.91 -9.20
CA GLN A 62 -14.82 -7.74 -8.00
C GLN A 62 -16.25 -8.09 -7.61
N ALA A 63 -17.21 -7.17 -7.73
CA ALA A 63 -18.61 -7.44 -7.46
C ALA A 63 -19.22 -8.51 -8.39
N SER A 64 -18.80 -8.54 -9.67
CA SER A 64 -19.28 -9.52 -10.65
C SER A 64 -18.88 -10.97 -10.36
N LEU A 65 -17.89 -11.19 -9.47
CA LEU A 65 -17.52 -12.52 -9.01
C LEU A 65 -18.60 -13.16 -8.13
N GLY A 66 -19.46 -12.34 -7.53
CA GLY A 66 -20.37 -12.77 -6.47
C GLY A 66 -19.65 -13.06 -5.15
N GLN A 67 -20.40 -13.10 -4.05
CA GLN A 67 -19.82 -13.18 -2.70
C GLN A 67 -18.94 -14.42 -2.49
N GLN A 68 -19.38 -15.58 -2.96
CA GLN A 68 -18.67 -16.84 -2.70
C GLN A 68 -17.29 -16.85 -3.36
N GLU A 69 -17.22 -16.52 -4.65
CA GLU A 69 -15.96 -16.52 -5.39
C GLU A 69 -15.04 -15.38 -4.93
N PHE A 70 -15.60 -14.20 -4.65
CA PHE A 70 -14.84 -13.10 -4.06
C PHE A 70 -14.24 -13.49 -2.70
N THR A 71 -15.01 -14.15 -1.83
CA THR A 71 -14.52 -14.65 -0.54
C THR A 71 -13.36 -15.64 -0.74
N ARG A 72 -13.52 -16.59 -1.67
CA ARG A 72 -12.48 -17.57 -1.99
C ARG A 72 -11.20 -16.88 -2.45
N LEU A 73 -11.31 -15.87 -3.29
CA LEU A 73 -10.19 -15.12 -3.84
C LEU A 73 -9.47 -14.27 -2.77
N VAL A 74 -10.21 -13.56 -1.92
CA VAL A 74 -9.67 -12.80 -0.79
C VAL A 74 -8.92 -13.74 0.18
N ARG A 75 -9.48 -14.90 0.50
CA ARG A 75 -8.86 -15.90 1.37
C ARG A 75 -7.60 -16.49 0.74
N TYR A 76 -7.63 -16.78 -0.55
CA TYR A 76 -6.47 -17.22 -1.29
C TYR A 76 -5.33 -16.19 -1.20
N ALA A 77 -5.61 -14.92 -1.44
CA ALA A 77 -4.63 -13.84 -1.30
C ALA A 77 -4.08 -13.75 0.13
N TYR A 78 -4.96 -13.90 1.13
CA TYR A 78 -4.55 -13.97 2.54
C TYR A 78 -3.61 -15.13 2.80
N ASP A 79 -3.93 -16.36 2.36
CA ASP A 79 -3.11 -17.55 2.58
C ASP A 79 -1.74 -17.45 1.88
N HIS A 80 -1.66 -16.64 0.80
CA HIS A 80 -0.41 -16.34 0.07
C HIS A 80 0.33 -15.09 0.58
N GLY A 81 -0.05 -14.58 1.77
CA GLY A 81 0.69 -13.55 2.47
C GLY A 81 0.29 -12.10 2.16
N ILE A 82 -0.68 -11.84 1.29
CA ILE A 82 -1.23 -10.49 1.11
C ILE A 82 -2.06 -10.15 2.34
N ARG A 83 -1.71 -9.07 3.03
CA ARG A 83 -2.30 -8.64 4.30
C ARG A 83 -2.85 -7.22 4.27
N PHE A 84 -2.89 -6.59 3.11
CA PHE A 84 -3.43 -5.26 2.92
C PHE A 84 -4.56 -5.29 1.89
N TYR A 85 -5.73 -4.81 2.29
CA TYR A 85 -6.97 -4.82 1.50
C TYR A 85 -7.45 -3.39 1.31
N GLU A 86 -7.72 -3.02 0.05
CA GLU A 86 -8.13 -1.69 -0.35
C GLU A 86 -9.57 -1.71 -0.85
N THR A 87 -10.40 -0.82 -0.31
CA THR A 87 -11.78 -0.61 -0.75
C THR A 87 -12.15 0.88 -0.76
N SER A 88 -13.40 1.20 -1.07
CA SER A 88 -13.97 2.55 -1.01
C SER A 88 -15.49 2.46 -0.92
N GLU A 89 -16.14 3.43 -0.30
CA GLU A 89 -17.60 3.56 -0.30
C GLU A 89 -18.21 3.58 -1.71
N SER A 90 -17.47 4.13 -2.69
CA SER A 90 -17.92 4.25 -4.07
C SER A 90 -17.78 2.98 -4.91
N TYR A 91 -17.35 1.87 -4.31
CA TYR A 91 -17.16 0.60 -5.01
C TYR A 91 -18.38 -0.36 -4.87
N GLY A 92 -19.57 0.20 -4.77
CA GLY A 92 -20.81 -0.57 -4.71
C GLY A 92 -20.83 -1.57 -3.54
N GLU A 93 -21.04 -2.84 -3.83
CA GLU A 93 -21.13 -3.90 -2.81
C GLU A 93 -19.78 -4.38 -2.26
N THR A 94 -18.67 -4.00 -2.88
CA THR A 94 -17.37 -4.60 -2.52
C THR A 94 -16.91 -4.31 -1.09
N PRO A 95 -17.21 -3.15 -0.44
CA PRO A 95 -16.87 -2.96 0.96
C PRO A 95 -17.55 -3.97 1.88
N ARG A 96 -18.86 -4.23 1.67
CA ARG A 96 -19.60 -5.25 2.41
C ARG A 96 -19.11 -6.66 2.11
N MET A 97 -18.84 -6.95 0.84
CA MET A 97 -18.29 -8.24 0.42
C MET A 97 -16.93 -8.52 1.05
N LEU A 98 -16.09 -7.49 1.18
CA LEU A 98 -14.78 -7.58 1.81
C LEU A 98 -14.90 -7.90 3.30
N GLY A 99 -15.80 -7.24 4.02
CA GLY A 99 -16.07 -7.53 5.42
C GLY A 99 -16.49 -8.99 5.64
N ILE A 100 -17.42 -9.50 4.81
CA ILE A 100 -17.82 -10.92 4.84
C ILE A 100 -16.62 -11.84 4.56
N ALA A 101 -15.79 -11.51 3.57
CA ALA A 101 -14.64 -12.32 3.19
C ALA A 101 -13.57 -12.39 4.27
N LEU A 102 -13.37 -11.33 5.04
CA LEU A 102 -12.38 -11.26 6.13
C LEU A 102 -12.92 -11.78 7.47
N LYS A 103 -14.22 -12.01 7.59
CA LYS A 103 -14.85 -12.46 8.85
C LYS A 103 -14.21 -13.75 9.40
N GLY A 104 -13.85 -13.72 10.69
CA GLY A 104 -13.21 -14.85 11.37
C GLY A 104 -11.68 -14.94 11.22
N LEU A 105 -11.05 -14.06 10.42
CA LEU A 105 -9.59 -13.87 10.49
C LEU A 105 -9.25 -12.95 11.65
N PRO A 106 -8.11 -13.15 12.35
CA PRO A 106 -7.67 -12.23 13.40
C PRO A 106 -7.50 -10.82 12.84
N ARG A 107 -8.19 -9.82 13.43
CA ARG A 107 -8.24 -8.45 12.87
C ARG A 107 -6.86 -7.81 12.77
N GLU A 108 -5.98 -8.07 13.70
CA GLU A 108 -4.61 -7.58 13.77
C GLU A 108 -3.67 -8.21 12.72
N SER A 109 -4.09 -9.32 12.10
CA SER A 109 -3.28 -10.03 11.10
C SER A 109 -3.33 -9.41 9.69
N TYR A 110 -4.21 -8.43 9.45
CA TYR A 110 -4.35 -7.75 8.17
C TYR A 110 -4.64 -6.26 8.35
N ARG A 111 -4.58 -5.51 7.26
CA ARG A 111 -4.87 -4.08 7.20
C ARG A 111 -5.98 -3.78 6.21
N ILE A 112 -6.83 -2.82 6.54
CA ILE A 112 -7.90 -2.34 5.67
C ILE A 112 -7.70 -0.85 5.42
N MET A 113 -7.64 -0.49 4.14
CA MET A 113 -7.76 0.89 3.67
C MET A 113 -9.14 1.10 3.09
N ASN A 114 -9.85 2.12 3.57
CA ASN A 114 -11.08 2.59 2.97
C ASN A 114 -10.93 4.03 2.48
N LYS A 115 -11.84 4.48 1.66
CA LYS A 115 -11.84 5.84 1.12
C LYS A 115 -13.23 6.44 1.21
N VAL A 116 -13.32 7.70 1.65
CA VAL A 116 -14.55 8.47 1.78
C VAL A 116 -14.63 9.55 0.71
N SER A 117 -15.74 9.65 0.01
CA SER A 117 -16.02 10.70 -0.95
C SER A 117 -16.39 12.00 -0.23
N THR A 118 -15.73 13.08 -0.59
CA THR A 118 -15.81 14.35 0.16
C THR A 118 -16.88 15.31 -0.37
N TYR A 119 -17.50 15.00 -1.49
CA TYR A 119 -18.54 15.86 -2.09
C TYR A 119 -19.93 15.68 -1.46
N HIS A 120 -20.13 14.68 -0.62
CA HIS A 120 -21.39 14.47 0.07
C HIS A 120 -21.68 15.56 1.12
N GLN A 121 -22.91 16.09 1.10
CA GLN A 121 -23.39 17.04 2.08
C GLN A 121 -24.04 16.33 3.27
N VAL A 122 -23.28 15.42 3.90
CA VAL A 122 -23.68 14.62 5.06
C VAL A 122 -22.78 14.90 6.25
N ASP A 123 -23.21 14.52 7.43
CA ASP A 123 -22.33 14.56 8.60
C ASP A 123 -21.12 13.64 8.41
N ALA A 124 -19.92 14.19 8.54
CA ALA A 124 -18.68 13.46 8.26
C ALA A 124 -18.44 12.34 9.29
N HIS A 125 -18.75 12.58 10.57
CA HIS A 125 -18.56 11.56 11.62
C HIS A 125 -19.54 10.41 11.44
N ALA A 126 -20.82 10.70 11.17
CA ALA A 126 -21.83 9.68 10.91
C ALA A 126 -21.45 8.84 9.69
N LYS A 127 -20.87 9.47 8.65
CA LYS A 127 -20.42 8.77 7.44
C LYS A 127 -19.23 7.85 7.71
N LEU A 128 -18.22 8.30 8.43
CA LEU A 128 -17.08 7.46 8.81
C LEU A 128 -17.52 6.23 9.62
N GLU A 129 -18.49 6.41 10.52
CA GLU A 129 -19.07 5.31 11.29
C GLU A 129 -19.92 4.35 10.42
N GLU A 130 -20.68 4.88 9.46
CA GLU A 130 -21.40 4.06 8.46
C GLU A 130 -20.42 3.17 7.65
N LEU A 131 -19.29 3.74 7.20
CA LEU A 131 -18.28 2.99 6.46
C LEU A 131 -17.69 1.85 7.29
N ARG A 132 -17.43 2.10 8.58
CA ARG A 132 -16.93 1.10 9.51
C ARG A 132 -17.92 -0.07 9.68
N ARG A 133 -19.21 0.25 9.84
CA ARG A 133 -20.28 -0.77 9.91
C ARG A 133 -20.45 -1.54 8.60
N THR A 134 -20.34 -0.86 7.46
CA THR A 134 -20.46 -1.52 6.14
C THR A 134 -19.42 -2.60 5.93
N VAL A 135 -18.18 -2.37 6.39
CA VAL A 135 -17.08 -3.35 6.31
C VAL A 135 -17.11 -4.34 7.49
N ASP A 136 -17.93 -4.11 8.52
CA ASP A 136 -17.99 -4.90 9.76
C ASP A 136 -16.61 -4.96 10.45
N THR A 137 -16.02 -3.78 10.72
CA THR A 137 -14.68 -3.65 11.35
C THR A 137 -14.70 -2.63 12.49
N ASP A 138 -13.87 -2.86 13.51
CA ASP A 138 -13.74 -1.92 14.63
C ASP A 138 -12.92 -0.67 14.26
N TYR A 139 -12.02 -0.77 13.30
CA TYR A 139 -11.19 0.34 12.83
C TYR A 139 -10.70 0.12 11.40
N PHE A 140 -10.32 1.23 10.74
CA PHE A 140 -9.54 1.22 9.50
C PHE A 140 -8.07 1.52 9.80
N ASP A 141 -7.17 0.78 9.17
CA ASP A 141 -5.74 1.06 9.28
C ASP A 141 -5.36 2.33 8.49
N VAL A 142 -6.03 2.57 7.36
CA VAL A 142 -5.85 3.77 6.55
C VAL A 142 -7.21 4.28 6.07
N MET A 143 -7.47 5.58 6.24
CA MET A 143 -8.63 6.27 5.67
C MET A 143 -8.16 7.36 4.72
N LEU A 144 -8.64 7.33 3.47
CA LEU A 144 -8.29 8.34 2.48
C LEU A 144 -9.49 9.20 2.08
N LEU A 145 -9.24 10.48 1.84
CA LEU A 145 -10.14 11.33 1.07
C LEU A 145 -10.11 10.82 -0.38
N HIS A 146 -11.27 10.38 -0.89
CA HIS A 146 -11.34 9.72 -2.19
C HIS A 146 -11.43 10.72 -3.34
N TRP A 147 -10.71 10.41 -4.43
CA TRP A 147 -10.86 11.07 -5.73
C TRP A 147 -10.69 12.60 -5.67
N GLN A 148 -9.63 13.06 -5.01
CA GLN A 148 -9.28 14.48 -5.00
C GLN A 148 -8.66 14.87 -6.35
N HIS A 149 -9.27 15.84 -7.04
CA HIS A 149 -8.91 16.17 -8.43
C HIS A 149 -8.74 17.67 -8.70
N THR A 150 -9.12 18.54 -7.75
CA THR A 150 -8.98 20.00 -7.88
C THR A 150 -7.71 20.50 -7.19
N PRO A 151 -7.15 21.66 -7.57
CA PRO A 151 -6.02 22.25 -6.84
C PRO A 151 -6.42 22.80 -5.45
N THR A 152 -7.70 22.99 -5.19
CA THR A 152 -8.23 23.53 -3.93
C THR A 152 -8.69 22.44 -2.96
N TRP A 153 -8.52 21.15 -3.31
CA TRP A 153 -9.00 20.05 -2.49
C TRP A 153 -8.55 20.09 -1.02
N PRO A 154 -7.34 20.58 -0.67
CA PRO A 154 -6.94 20.62 0.73
C PRO A 154 -7.84 21.52 1.58
N GLN A 155 -8.30 22.63 1.03
CA GLN A 155 -9.23 23.58 1.69
C GLN A 155 -10.68 23.09 1.61
N ASP A 156 -11.09 22.59 0.45
CA ASP A 156 -12.47 22.14 0.21
C ASP A 156 -12.88 20.96 1.10
N THR A 157 -11.90 20.19 1.59
CA THR A 157 -12.12 18.98 2.39
C THR A 157 -11.87 19.16 3.88
N ALA A 158 -11.66 20.37 4.38
CA ALA A 158 -11.28 20.66 5.77
C ALA A 158 -12.16 19.95 6.80
N ARG A 159 -13.50 19.99 6.65
CA ARG A 159 -14.43 19.32 7.57
C ARG A 159 -14.24 17.79 7.64
N TRP A 160 -13.83 17.18 6.53
CA TRP A 160 -13.53 15.74 6.48
C TRP A 160 -12.18 15.43 7.12
N GLN A 161 -11.21 16.32 6.95
CA GLN A 161 -9.91 16.22 7.60
C GLN A 161 -10.05 16.26 9.10
N ASP A 162 -10.84 17.21 9.63
CA ASP A 162 -11.11 17.34 11.07
C ASP A 162 -11.81 16.08 11.63
N ALA A 163 -12.85 15.58 10.95
CA ALA A 163 -13.57 14.38 11.37
C ALA A 163 -12.66 13.13 11.38
N ILE A 164 -11.75 13.00 10.40
CA ILE A 164 -10.79 11.90 10.35
C ILE A 164 -9.78 12.00 11.50
N LEU A 165 -9.26 13.19 11.81
CA LEU A 165 -8.36 13.39 12.96
C LEU A 165 -9.04 13.06 14.29
N GLU A 166 -10.32 13.41 14.47
CA GLU A 166 -11.07 13.01 15.65
C GLU A 166 -11.29 11.48 15.72
N ALA A 167 -11.54 10.84 14.57
CA ALA A 167 -11.65 9.38 14.49
C ALA A 167 -10.32 8.69 14.81
N GLU A 168 -9.20 9.30 14.46
CA GLU A 168 -7.85 8.84 14.80
C GLU A 168 -7.60 8.94 16.32
N GLN A 169 -7.98 10.05 16.96
CA GLN A 169 -7.92 10.18 18.41
C GLN A 169 -8.75 9.10 19.13
N LYS A 170 -9.88 8.69 18.55
CA LYS A 170 -10.76 7.60 19.02
C LYS A 170 -10.24 6.20 18.63
N LYS A 171 -9.14 6.11 17.86
CA LYS A 171 -8.55 4.87 17.35
C LYS A 171 -9.50 4.05 16.47
N THR A 172 -10.44 4.68 15.81
CA THR A 172 -11.26 4.06 14.77
C THR A 172 -10.67 4.22 13.36
N ILE A 173 -9.65 5.06 13.24
CA ILE A 173 -8.74 5.21 12.09
C ILE A 173 -7.31 5.27 12.66
N MET A 174 -6.33 4.62 11.99
CA MET A 174 -4.94 4.59 12.47
C MET A 174 -4.01 5.51 11.69
N SER A 175 -4.32 5.85 10.43
CA SER A 175 -3.57 6.74 9.57
C SER A 175 -4.48 7.31 8.50
N HIS A 176 -4.15 8.48 7.97
CA HIS A 176 -4.99 9.20 7.04
C HIS A 176 -4.24 9.73 5.82
N GLY A 177 -5.00 10.10 4.79
CA GLY A 177 -4.40 10.62 3.57
C GLY A 177 -5.41 10.92 2.47
N ALA A 178 -4.92 10.98 1.24
CA ALA A 178 -5.75 11.25 0.08
C ALA A 178 -5.40 10.37 -1.12
N SER A 179 -6.42 10.03 -1.89
CA SER A 179 -6.32 9.43 -3.22
C SER A 179 -6.51 10.54 -4.24
N VAL A 180 -5.43 10.88 -4.96
CA VAL A 180 -5.43 12.03 -5.89
C VAL A 180 -5.52 11.58 -7.34
N HIS A 181 -6.21 12.39 -8.13
CA HIS A 181 -6.50 12.15 -9.54
C HIS A 181 -6.23 13.42 -10.34
N GLY A 182 -5.24 13.37 -11.23
CA GLY A 182 -4.80 14.49 -12.04
C GLY A 182 -3.68 15.33 -11.41
N LEU A 183 -2.90 15.96 -12.27
CA LEU A 183 -1.77 16.80 -11.86
C LEU A 183 -2.17 18.00 -11.00
N PRO A 184 -3.32 18.68 -11.22
CA PRO A 184 -3.73 19.79 -10.36
C PRO A 184 -3.83 19.42 -8.88
N ALA A 185 -4.39 18.23 -8.58
CA ALA A 185 -4.48 17.75 -7.21
C ALA A 185 -3.14 17.21 -6.71
N LEU A 186 -2.39 16.48 -7.55
CA LEU A 186 -1.10 15.88 -7.19
C LEU A 186 -0.08 16.93 -6.78
N ARG A 187 -0.05 18.09 -7.44
CA ARG A 187 0.84 19.21 -7.12
C ARG A 187 0.66 19.76 -5.70
N GLN A 188 -0.50 19.54 -5.07
CA GLN A 188 -0.78 19.98 -3.71
C GLN A 188 -0.26 19.01 -2.64
N VAL A 189 0.01 17.75 -3.02
CA VAL A 189 0.35 16.68 -2.07
C VAL A 189 1.67 16.93 -1.33
N PRO A 190 2.81 17.28 -1.98
CA PRO A 190 4.10 17.39 -1.27
C PRO A 190 4.10 18.44 -0.16
N ALA A 191 3.35 19.54 -0.31
CA ALA A 191 3.29 20.61 0.68
C ALA A 191 2.24 20.40 1.77
N ASN A 192 1.35 19.41 1.60
CA ASN A 192 0.23 19.20 2.51
C ASN A 192 0.66 18.42 3.76
N LYS A 193 0.76 19.11 4.89
CA LYS A 193 1.24 18.54 6.16
C LYS A 193 0.21 17.67 6.88
N TRP A 194 -1.05 17.72 6.46
CA TRP A 194 -2.10 16.84 6.99
C TRP A 194 -1.88 15.38 6.57
N LEU A 195 -1.28 15.13 5.41
CA LEU A 195 -1.16 13.78 4.87
C LEU A 195 -0.08 12.93 5.57
N ASP A 196 -0.44 11.74 5.99
CA ASP A 196 0.49 10.64 6.29
C ASP A 196 0.75 9.78 5.05
N VAL A 197 -0.28 9.60 4.22
CA VAL A 197 -0.28 8.68 3.08
C VAL A 197 -0.88 9.35 1.84
N ALA A 198 -0.25 9.16 0.69
CA ALA A 198 -0.78 9.54 -0.61
C ALA A 198 -0.96 8.32 -1.51
N MET A 199 -2.14 8.18 -2.09
CA MET A 199 -2.43 7.17 -3.10
C MET A 199 -2.42 7.82 -4.48
N ILE A 200 -1.46 7.40 -5.33
CA ILE A 200 -1.10 8.07 -6.59
C ILE A 200 -1.10 7.04 -7.72
N ARG A 201 -1.51 7.44 -8.91
CA ARG A 201 -1.46 6.60 -10.11
C ARG A 201 -0.02 6.50 -10.62
N VAL A 202 0.54 5.29 -10.68
CA VAL A 202 1.94 5.10 -11.11
C VAL A 202 2.05 3.87 -12.01
N ASN A 203 2.49 4.07 -13.25
CA ASN A 203 2.94 3.01 -14.15
C ASN A 203 3.98 3.58 -15.15
N HIS A 204 4.52 2.72 -15.99
CA HIS A 204 5.66 3.04 -16.84
C HIS A 204 5.32 3.85 -18.11
N ASN A 205 4.08 3.82 -18.57
CA ASN A 205 3.71 4.39 -19.88
C ASN A 205 2.63 5.49 -19.83
N GLY A 206 2.11 5.84 -18.66
CA GLY A 206 1.14 6.92 -18.50
C GLY A 206 -0.32 6.53 -18.67
N THR A 207 -0.63 5.28 -19.05
CA THR A 207 -2.03 4.83 -19.20
C THR A 207 -2.78 4.93 -17.87
N ARG A 208 -3.91 5.68 -17.89
CA ARG A 208 -4.70 5.93 -16.67
C ARG A 208 -3.93 6.61 -15.53
N MET A 209 -2.83 7.28 -15.83
CA MET A 209 -2.08 8.09 -14.88
C MET A 209 -2.58 9.56 -14.87
N ASP A 210 -1.90 10.37 -14.05
CA ASP A 210 -2.29 11.75 -13.82
C ASP A 210 -1.82 12.67 -14.96
N ALA A 211 -2.77 13.33 -15.59
CA ALA A 211 -2.63 14.37 -16.61
C ALA A 211 -3.23 15.69 -16.12
N GLU A 212 -3.18 16.77 -16.91
CA GLU A 212 -3.76 18.07 -16.56
C GLU A 212 -5.29 17.99 -16.41
N ILE A 213 -5.95 17.20 -17.26
CA ILE A 213 -7.39 16.92 -17.14
C ILE A 213 -7.55 15.61 -16.36
N PRO A 214 -8.07 15.65 -15.13
CA PRO A 214 -8.32 14.43 -14.34
C PRO A 214 -9.27 13.49 -15.10
N ASP A 215 -8.87 12.21 -15.17
CA ASP A 215 -9.64 11.17 -15.88
C ASP A 215 -9.96 11.47 -17.36
N GLY A 216 -9.20 12.39 -17.96
CA GLY A 216 -9.26 12.72 -19.40
C GLY A 216 -8.69 11.61 -20.29
N PRO A 217 -8.75 11.81 -21.62
CA PRO A 217 -8.27 10.83 -22.60
C PRO A 217 -6.75 10.77 -22.73
N ASP A 218 -6.03 11.78 -22.22
CA ASP A 218 -4.60 11.92 -22.40
C ASP A 218 -3.82 10.93 -21.54
N LEU A 219 -2.66 10.53 -22.02
CA LEU A 219 -1.69 9.82 -21.20
C LEU A 219 -1.17 10.71 -20.08
N GLY A 220 -0.96 10.14 -18.90
CA GLY A 220 -0.39 10.85 -17.77
C GLY A 220 1.05 11.29 -18.03
N ASN A 221 1.44 12.38 -17.37
CA ASN A 221 2.81 12.90 -17.42
C ASN A 221 3.71 12.09 -16.48
N VAL A 222 4.24 10.98 -16.96
CA VAL A 222 5.06 10.05 -16.17
C VAL A 222 6.22 10.74 -15.46
N PRO A 223 7.06 11.58 -16.11
CA PRO A 223 8.17 12.27 -15.44
C PRO A 223 7.72 13.18 -14.30
N GLU A 224 6.63 13.93 -14.48
CA GLU A 224 6.11 14.83 -13.45
C GLU A 224 5.51 14.05 -12.28
N VAL A 225 4.75 13.00 -12.54
CA VAL A 225 4.21 12.13 -11.48
C VAL A 225 5.35 11.51 -10.65
N VAL A 226 6.39 10.96 -11.29
CA VAL A 226 7.55 10.40 -10.57
C VAL A 226 8.25 11.45 -9.72
N LYS A 227 8.44 12.67 -10.24
CA LYS A 227 9.01 13.79 -9.47
C LYS A 227 8.18 14.07 -8.21
N HIS A 228 6.85 14.13 -8.32
CA HIS A 228 5.98 14.35 -7.17
C HIS A 228 6.00 13.19 -6.19
N VAL A 229 5.99 11.94 -6.66
CA VAL A 229 6.15 10.76 -5.79
C VAL A 229 7.43 10.85 -4.96
N GLN A 230 8.55 11.21 -5.58
CA GLN A 230 9.83 11.37 -4.88
C GLN A 230 9.80 12.53 -3.86
N GLN A 231 9.12 13.63 -4.18
CA GLN A 231 8.93 14.74 -3.23
C GLN A 231 8.06 14.32 -2.04
N VAL A 232 6.93 13.66 -2.29
CA VAL A 232 6.03 13.12 -1.25
C VAL A 232 6.79 12.21 -0.27
N ARG A 233 7.61 11.31 -0.80
CA ARG A 233 8.45 10.44 0.03
C ARG A 233 9.51 11.22 0.84
N LYS A 234 10.13 12.23 0.22
CA LYS A 234 11.10 13.11 0.92
C LYS A 234 10.48 13.84 2.11
N GLU A 235 9.20 14.20 2.02
CA GLU A 235 8.43 14.78 3.13
C GLU A 235 8.00 13.74 4.19
N GLY A 236 8.35 12.47 3.99
CA GLY A 236 8.08 11.37 4.92
C GLY A 236 6.70 10.74 4.78
N MET A 237 5.92 11.07 3.78
CA MET A 237 4.62 10.45 3.52
C MET A 237 4.79 9.07 2.90
N GLY A 238 3.88 8.14 3.23
CA GLY A 238 3.76 6.86 2.56
C GLY A 238 3.14 7.00 1.17
N VAL A 239 3.63 6.23 0.19
CA VAL A 239 3.09 6.25 -1.17
C VAL A 239 2.53 4.90 -1.56
N ILE A 240 1.23 4.86 -1.84
CA ILE A 240 0.51 3.70 -2.37
C ILE A 240 0.27 3.94 -3.87
N SER A 241 0.73 3.02 -4.72
CA SER A 241 0.44 3.10 -6.17
C SER A 241 -0.90 2.46 -6.49
N MET A 242 -1.70 3.15 -7.31
CA MET A 242 -2.91 2.62 -7.94
C MET A 242 -2.84 2.70 -9.47
N LYS A 243 -3.78 2.09 -10.18
CA LYS A 243 -3.86 2.01 -11.65
C LYS A 243 -2.58 1.44 -12.29
N LEU A 244 -1.81 0.69 -11.52
CA LEU A 244 -0.51 0.13 -11.90
C LEU A 244 -0.57 -0.64 -13.22
N ILE A 245 -1.60 -1.46 -13.41
CA ILE A 245 -1.77 -2.32 -14.59
C ILE A 245 -2.73 -1.71 -15.63
N GLY A 246 -2.86 -0.36 -15.66
CA GLY A 246 -3.72 0.35 -16.60
C GLY A 246 -5.20 -0.04 -16.56
N GLU A 247 -5.72 -0.41 -15.36
CA GLU A 247 -7.08 -0.97 -15.18
C GLU A 247 -7.34 -2.26 -15.98
N GLY A 248 -6.31 -3.07 -16.17
CA GLY A 248 -6.42 -4.38 -16.82
C GLY A 248 -6.17 -4.37 -18.32
N VAL A 249 -5.81 -3.22 -18.92
CA VAL A 249 -5.47 -3.15 -20.36
C VAL A 249 -4.05 -3.61 -20.67
N PHE A 250 -3.17 -3.71 -19.67
CA PHE A 250 -1.79 -4.15 -19.88
C PHE A 250 -1.71 -5.66 -20.13
N ASN A 251 -0.91 -6.05 -21.12
CA ASN A 251 -0.49 -7.43 -21.31
C ASN A 251 0.48 -7.87 -20.20
N ARG A 252 0.90 -9.15 -20.19
CA ARG A 252 1.77 -9.69 -19.16
C ARG A 252 3.12 -8.95 -19.04
N GLU A 253 3.74 -8.63 -20.17
CA GLU A 253 5.03 -7.93 -20.21
C GLU A 253 4.90 -6.51 -19.63
N ASP A 254 3.85 -5.78 -20.00
CA ASP A 254 3.60 -4.45 -19.48
C ASP A 254 3.26 -4.45 -17.99
N ARG A 255 2.53 -5.47 -17.49
CA ARG A 255 2.30 -5.62 -16.05
C ARG A 255 3.61 -5.81 -15.27
N GLN A 256 4.54 -6.60 -15.80
CA GLN A 256 5.86 -6.79 -15.22
C GLN A 256 6.69 -5.50 -15.27
N LYS A 257 6.70 -4.78 -16.41
CA LYS A 257 7.37 -3.49 -16.55
C LYS A 257 6.81 -2.46 -15.57
N ALA A 258 5.49 -2.38 -15.43
CA ALA A 258 4.84 -1.45 -14.53
C ALA A 258 5.20 -1.72 -13.06
N MET A 259 5.23 -2.98 -12.64
CA MET A 259 5.63 -3.39 -11.29
C MET A 259 7.08 -2.97 -11.00
N ARG A 260 7.99 -3.28 -11.92
CA ARG A 260 9.40 -2.87 -11.82
C ARG A 260 9.55 -1.34 -11.76
N PHE A 261 8.83 -0.63 -12.62
CA PHE A 261 8.86 0.82 -12.66
C PHE A 261 8.40 1.46 -11.35
N ALA A 262 7.31 0.98 -10.77
CA ALA A 262 6.78 1.51 -9.51
C ALA A 262 7.81 1.40 -8.37
N PHE A 263 8.49 0.27 -8.24
CA PHE A 263 9.43 0.05 -7.14
C PHE A 263 10.85 0.54 -7.41
N GLN A 264 11.34 0.42 -8.65
CA GLN A 264 12.74 0.77 -8.98
C GLN A 264 12.90 2.23 -9.43
N ASN A 265 11.91 2.80 -10.11
CA ASN A 265 11.97 4.17 -10.63
C ASN A 265 11.19 5.16 -9.75
N ALA A 266 9.90 4.93 -9.56
CA ALA A 266 9.07 5.82 -8.74
C ALA A 266 9.31 5.65 -7.23
N LYS A 267 9.78 4.47 -6.79
CA LYS A 267 10.11 4.18 -5.38
C LYS A 267 8.90 4.19 -4.45
N VAL A 268 7.75 3.66 -4.89
CA VAL A 268 6.57 3.54 -4.05
C VAL A 268 6.78 2.56 -2.88
N ASP A 269 5.99 2.67 -1.81
CA ASP A 269 6.07 1.77 -0.66
C ASP A 269 5.28 0.48 -0.87
N CYS A 270 4.07 0.60 -1.45
CA CYS A 270 3.24 -0.53 -1.84
C CYS A 270 2.40 -0.22 -3.08
N VAL A 271 1.79 -1.25 -3.64
CA VAL A 271 0.89 -1.17 -4.80
C VAL A 271 -0.41 -1.90 -4.50
N THR A 272 -1.53 -1.37 -5.02
CA THR A 272 -2.82 -2.06 -5.01
C THR A 272 -3.16 -2.58 -6.39
N VAL A 273 -3.58 -3.85 -6.46
CA VAL A 273 -3.96 -4.55 -7.70
C VAL A 273 -5.27 -5.29 -7.46
N GLY A 274 -6.21 -5.14 -8.37
CA GLY A 274 -7.46 -5.92 -8.35
C GLY A 274 -7.29 -7.22 -9.13
N TYR A 275 -7.95 -8.28 -8.67
CA TYR A 275 -7.83 -9.63 -9.22
C TYR A 275 -9.20 -10.21 -9.58
N LYS A 276 -9.24 -11.07 -10.62
CA LYS A 276 -10.41 -11.84 -11.05
C LYS A 276 -10.33 -13.30 -10.64
N ASN A 277 -9.11 -13.81 -10.43
CA ASN A 277 -8.85 -15.21 -10.11
C ASN A 277 -7.50 -15.37 -9.40
N THR A 278 -7.22 -16.59 -8.93
CA THR A 278 -6.00 -16.89 -8.18
C THR A 278 -4.72 -16.78 -9.02
N ALA A 279 -4.78 -17.09 -10.33
CA ALA A 279 -3.62 -16.98 -11.21
C ALA A 279 -3.14 -15.53 -11.36
N GLU A 280 -4.05 -14.54 -11.30
CA GLU A 280 -3.67 -13.12 -11.29
C GLU A 280 -3.03 -12.70 -9.97
N VAL A 281 -3.41 -13.31 -8.84
CA VAL A 281 -2.73 -13.12 -7.54
C VAL A 281 -1.31 -13.65 -7.60
N ASP A 282 -1.14 -14.88 -8.10
CA ASP A 282 0.18 -15.52 -8.24
C ASP A 282 1.10 -14.71 -9.16
N GLU A 283 0.59 -14.28 -10.32
CA GLU A 283 1.34 -13.44 -11.26
C GLU A 283 1.79 -12.12 -10.62
N ALA A 284 0.92 -11.46 -9.84
CA ALA A 284 1.26 -10.21 -9.18
C ALA A 284 2.35 -10.40 -8.11
N ILE A 285 2.29 -11.48 -7.33
CA ILE A 285 3.33 -11.85 -6.37
C ILE A 285 4.66 -12.12 -7.09
N GLU A 286 4.64 -12.91 -8.17
CA GLU A 286 5.82 -13.21 -8.99
C GLU A 286 6.44 -11.93 -9.55
N ASN A 287 5.64 -11.09 -10.21
CA ASN A 287 6.11 -9.84 -10.83
C ASN A 287 6.72 -8.88 -9.81
N LEU A 288 6.13 -8.78 -8.61
CA LEU A 288 6.70 -7.93 -7.57
C LEU A 288 7.97 -8.52 -6.98
N ASN A 289 8.04 -9.82 -6.75
CA ASN A 289 9.26 -10.48 -6.31
C ASN A 289 10.42 -10.25 -7.30
N LEU A 290 10.14 -10.34 -8.61
CA LEU A 290 11.11 -10.03 -9.67
C LEU A 290 11.50 -8.54 -9.71
N ALA A 291 10.59 -7.63 -9.36
CA ALA A 291 10.88 -6.21 -9.30
C ALA A 291 11.72 -5.81 -8.08
N LEU A 292 11.71 -6.60 -7.02
CA LEU A 292 12.44 -6.36 -5.77
C LEU A 292 13.80 -7.07 -5.70
N ALA A 293 14.01 -8.08 -6.56
CA ALA A 293 15.28 -8.79 -6.69
C ALA A 293 16.34 -7.93 -7.34
#